data_5617212997a98518e1956d966e4e2492
#
_entry.id   5617212997a98518e1956d966e4e2492
#
_cell.length_a   1.000
_cell.length_b   1.000
_cell.length_c   1.000
_cell.angle_alpha   90.00
_cell.angle_beta   90.00
_cell.angle_gamma   90.00
#
_symmetry.space_group_name_H-M   'P 1'
#
loop_
_entity.id
_entity.type
_entity.pdbx_description
1 polymer ?
#
loop_
_entity_poly.entity_id
_entity_poly.type
_entity_poly.pdbx_seq_one_letter_code
_entity_poly.pdbx_strand_id
1 'polypeptide(L)'
;LRLGSLHRRWSYLLVCAILSASAAGKAYAGAWTLPRGHFWGKVTFMRQATSEEYTAVGGGGRGGDPTRVYGPGDRAPYRFNGRYSSYGVFLDLSYGLTGWLNVGAQVPYFDQNFSDSQDAFFLEDRGQRTLSDVRGTVKVRLTARPIVFSVGGAAKAPTGKFRNRDGLITVADGQWDLDLLAQAGRSFWPVPAYANVDIGYRIRLKNRAVDRDPGDEWTFTAETGVHVHPKVLTMVKVEGIQGRSARSLGVLIPSDIRRITYLSPAVMVGPFAGLSAEAGVRISLNGRNYPAGKMFVAGLSYAGKIF
;
A
#
# COMPACT_ATOMS: atom_id res chain seq x y z
N LEU A 1 -36.98 37.62 -33.81
CA LEU A 1 -36.36 38.05 -32.54
C LEU A 1 -36.55 36.97 -31.48
N ARG A 2 -35.67 36.00 -31.31
CA ARG A 2 -35.39 35.09 -30.16
C ARG A 2 -34.77 33.77 -30.65
N LEU A 3 -33.62 33.88 -31.30
CA LEU A 3 -32.84 32.68 -31.69
C LEU A 3 -31.60 32.47 -30.81
N GLY A 4 -31.31 33.38 -29.83
CA GLY A 4 -30.10 33.35 -29.02
C GLY A 4 -30.16 32.44 -27.78
N SER A 5 -31.33 31.99 -27.33
CA SER A 5 -31.44 31.19 -26.08
C SER A 5 -31.42 29.68 -26.28
N LEU A 6 -31.71 29.18 -27.48
CA LEU A 6 -31.66 27.77 -27.80
C LEU A 6 -30.25 27.24 -27.99
N HIS A 7 -29.36 28.02 -28.63
CA HIS A 7 -27.96 27.59 -28.81
C HIS A 7 -27.18 27.44 -27.50
N ARG A 8 -27.47 28.30 -26.51
CA ARG A 8 -26.79 28.22 -25.20
C ARG A 8 -27.24 26.99 -24.40
N ARG A 9 -28.51 26.58 -24.51
CA ARG A 9 -29.01 25.36 -23.82
C ARG A 9 -28.46 24.08 -24.44
N TRP A 10 -28.30 24.01 -25.74
CA TRP A 10 -27.70 22.86 -26.42
C TRP A 10 -26.19 22.73 -26.13
N SER A 11 -25.46 23.85 -25.99
CA SER A 11 -24.06 23.82 -25.58
C SER A 11 -23.86 23.29 -24.17
N TYR A 12 -24.73 23.62 -23.23
CA TYR A 12 -24.65 23.04 -21.88
C TYR A 12 -25.06 21.57 -21.83
N LEU A 13 -26.04 21.15 -22.63
CA LEU A 13 -26.44 19.75 -22.73
C LEU A 13 -25.36 18.90 -23.42
N LEU A 14 -24.69 19.43 -24.43
CA LEU A 14 -23.58 18.76 -25.11
C LEU A 14 -22.33 18.65 -24.19
N VAL A 15 -22.01 19.71 -23.45
CA VAL A 15 -20.93 19.70 -22.44
C VAL A 15 -21.27 18.74 -21.30
N CYS A 16 -22.52 18.72 -20.82
CA CYS A 16 -22.96 17.74 -19.83
C CYS A 16 -22.97 16.30 -20.37
N ALA A 17 -23.32 16.07 -21.63
CA ALA A 17 -23.28 14.76 -22.27
C ALA A 17 -21.83 14.27 -22.51
N ILE A 18 -20.91 15.16 -22.90
CA ILE A 18 -19.49 14.86 -23.05
C ILE A 18 -18.85 14.58 -21.69
N LEU A 19 -19.23 15.33 -20.64
CA LEU A 19 -18.78 15.08 -19.26
C LEU A 19 -19.37 13.77 -18.69
N SER A 20 -20.58 13.39 -19.08
CA SER A 20 -21.20 12.13 -18.65
C SER A 20 -20.58 10.90 -19.32
N ALA A 21 -20.09 11.02 -20.54
CA ALA A 21 -19.42 9.93 -21.25
C ALA A 21 -17.97 9.71 -20.76
N SER A 22 -17.33 10.73 -20.15
CA SER A 22 -15.98 10.64 -19.59
C SER A 22 -15.93 10.15 -18.13
N ALA A 23 -17.07 9.88 -17.48
CA ALA A 23 -17.14 9.33 -16.12
C ALA A 23 -16.75 7.83 -16.00
N ALA A 24 -16.18 7.23 -17.05
CA ALA A 24 -15.81 5.81 -17.08
C ALA A 24 -14.40 5.52 -16.53
N GLY A 25 -13.67 6.51 -16.03
CA GLY A 25 -12.42 6.29 -15.31
C GLY A 25 -12.69 6.03 -13.82
N LYS A 26 -13.43 4.96 -13.47
CA LYS A 26 -13.61 4.57 -12.08
C LYS A 26 -12.29 4.07 -11.53
N ALA A 27 -11.69 4.79 -10.60
CA ALA A 27 -10.65 4.22 -9.77
C ALA A 27 -11.28 3.06 -8.98
N TYR A 28 -10.87 1.84 -9.27
CA TYR A 28 -11.37 0.63 -8.61
C TYR A 28 -10.67 0.34 -7.29
N ALA A 29 -10.06 1.36 -6.67
CA ALA A 29 -9.45 1.30 -5.36
C ALA A 29 -10.48 1.50 -4.23
N GLY A 30 -10.15 1.07 -3.01
CA GLY A 30 -10.96 1.28 -1.82
C GLY A 30 -12.30 0.53 -1.83
N ALA A 31 -13.37 1.21 -1.41
CA ALA A 31 -14.69 0.60 -1.17
C ALA A 31 -15.45 0.13 -2.42
N TRP A 32 -15.09 0.59 -3.62
CA TRP A 32 -15.79 0.25 -4.86
C TRP A 32 -15.50 -1.17 -5.32
N THR A 33 -16.53 -1.83 -5.90
CA THR A 33 -16.42 -3.14 -6.53
C THR A 33 -16.44 -3.02 -8.04
N LEU A 34 -15.78 -3.94 -8.73
CA LEU A 34 -15.84 -4.08 -10.19
C LEU A 34 -17.24 -4.55 -10.61
N PRO A 35 -17.74 -4.14 -11.78
CA PRO A 35 -18.91 -4.75 -12.36
C PRO A 35 -18.66 -6.23 -12.66
N ARG A 36 -19.74 -7.01 -12.80
CA ARG A 36 -19.65 -8.44 -13.16
C ARG A 36 -18.87 -8.63 -14.46
N GLY A 37 -17.94 -9.58 -14.47
CA GLY A 37 -17.12 -9.94 -15.62
C GLY A 37 -16.01 -8.92 -15.93
N HIS A 38 -15.82 -7.89 -15.10
CA HIS A 38 -14.72 -6.96 -15.24
C HIS A 38 -13.50 -7.41 -14.45
N PHE A 39 -12.36 -7.14 -15.05
CA PHE A 39 -11.03 -7.41 -14.53
C PHE A 39 -10.28 -6.10 -14.34
N TRP A 40 -9.48 -6.03 -13.30
CA TRP A 40 -8.47 -5.00 -13.07
C TRP A 40 -7.17 -5.65 -12.64
N GLY A 41 -6.08 -5.23 -13.27
CA GLY A 41 -4.74 -5.66 -12.89
C GLY A 41 -3.81 -4.46 -12.80
N LYS A 42 -2.86 -4.51 -11.87
CA LYS A 42 -1.83 -3.47 -11.68
C LYS A 42 -0.48 -4.11 -11.41
N VAL A 43 0.55 -3.64 -12.11
CA VAL A 43 1.93 -3.89 -11.75
C VAL A 43 2.48 -2.61 -11.13
N THR A 44 2.98 -2.71 -9.89
CA THR A 44 3.57 -1.60 -9.16
C THR A 44 5.05 -1.87 -8.92
N PHE A 45 5.89 -0.91 -9.26
CA PHE A 45 7.32 -0.90 -8.97
C PHE A 45 7.60 0.06 -7.82
N MET A 46 8.43 -0.36 -6.88
CA MET A 46 8.83 0.47 -5.74
C MET A 46 10.34 0.43 -5.57
N ARG A 47 10.92 1.57 -5.23
CA ARG A 47 12.35 1.71 -4.91
C ARG A 47 12.54 2.54 -3.66
N GLN A 48 13.28 2.00 -2.69
CA GLN A 48 13.73 2.69 -1.51
C GLN A 48 15.24 2.54 -1.37
N ALA A 49 15.92 3.62 -0.98
CA ALA A 49 17.29 3.60 -0.50
C ALA A 49 17.40 4.61 0.64
N THR A 50 17.94 4.17 1.78
CA THR A 50 18.04 5.03 2.96
C THR A 50 19.17 4.59 3.89
N SER A 51 19.75 5.55 4.60
CA SER A 51 20.68 5.34 5.70
C SER A 51 20.05 5.59 7.07
N GLU A 52 18.71 5.74 7.12
CA GLU A 52 17.98 6.07 8.33
C GLU A 52 16.84 5.07 8.60
N GLU A 53 16.56 4.88 9.87
CA GLU A 53 15.47 4.04 10.36
C GLU A 53 14.64 4.75 11.42
N TYR A 54 13.44 4.25 11.67
CA TYR A 54 12.72 4.48 12.93
C TYR A 54 13.14 3.42 13.92
N THR A 55 13.78 3.83 15.00
CA THR A 55 14.43 2.96 15.98
C THR A 55 13.44 1.98 16.62
N ALA A 56 13.85 0.72 16.77
CA ALA A 56 13.11 -0.28 17.55
C ALA A 56 13.26 -0.01 19.04
N VAL A 57 14.49 0.30 19.48
CA VAL A 57 14.89 0.63 20.86
C VAL A 57 15.67 1.94 20.87
N GLY A 58 15.63 2.65 21.98
CA GLY A 58 16.46 3.84 22.16
C GLY A 58 17.95 3.51 22.26
N GLY A 59 18.77 4.53 22.26
CA GLY A 59 20.21 4.44 22.47
C GLY A 59 21.02 5.50 21.74
N GLY A 60 22.29 5.64 22.10
CA GLY A 60 23.27 6.54 21.49
C GLY A 60 24.19 5.86 20.47
N GLY A 61 25.25 6.58 20.06
CA GLY A 61 26.31 6.05 19.18
C GLY A 61 25.87 5.84 17.73
N ARG A 62 25.01 6.69 17.20
CA ARG A 62 24.53 6.66 15.82
C ARG A 62 24.92 7.94 15.07
N GLY A 63 25.23 7.83 13.77
CA GLY A 63 25.43 8.98 12.90
C GLY A 63 26.66 9.87 13.19
N GLY A 64 27.69 9.32 13.83
CA GLY A 64 28.93 10.03 14.11
C GLY A 64 28.86 11.03 15.30
N ASP A 65 27.69 11.20 15.92
CA ASP A 65 27.54 11.99 17.14
C ASP A 65 27.35 11.06 18.36
N PRO A 66 28.39 10.85 19.18
CA PRO A 66 28.33 9.94 20.33
C PRO A 66 27.45 10.48 21.46
N THR A 67 27.13 11.77 21.48
CA THR A 67 26.35 12.41 22.54
C THR A 67 24.85 12.32 22.31
N ARG A 68 24.43 12.12 21.06
CA ARG A 68 23.02 12.10 20.70
C ARG A 68 22.38 10.79 21.08
N VAL A 69 21.35 10.87 21.91
CA VAL A 69 20.52 9.72 22.36
C VAL A 69 19.18 9.78 21.64
N TYR A 70 18.76 8.67 21.06
CA TYR A 70 17.47 8.52 20.40
C TYR A 70 16.52 7.69 21.24
N GLY A 71 15.25 8.05 21.26
CA GLY A 71 14.17 7.27 21.87
C GLY A 71 13.63 6.18 20.91
N PRO A 72 12.81 5.24 21.40
CA PRO A 72 12.10 4.29 20.56
C PRO A 72 11.13 5.00 19.59
N GLY A 73 11.27 4.74 18.28
CA GLY A 73 10.47 5.39 17.24
C GLY A 73 11.06 6.69 16.72
N ASP A 74 12.17 7.17 17.24
CA ASP A 74 12.87 8.31 16.65
C ASP A 74 13.48 7.93 15.31
N ARG A 75 13.48 8.88 14.39
CA ARG A 75 14.20 8.76 13.14
C ARG A 75 15.70 9.00 13.39
N ALA A 76 16.50 8.00 13.12
CA ALA A 76 17.93 7.97 13.40
C ALA A 76 18.70 7.33 12.25
N PRO A 77 19.98 7.67 12.06
CA PRO A 77 20.87 6.91 11.20
C PRO A 77 20.97 5.45 11.66
N TYR A 78 21.11 4.53 10.73
CA TYR A 78 21.44 3.15 11.08
C TYR A 78 22.76 3.10 11.85
N ARG A 79 22.88 2.13 12.75
CA ARG A 79 24.18 1.85 13.42
C ARG A 79 25.20 1.43 12.37
N PHE A 80 26.47 1.66 12.67
CA PHE A 80 27.63 1.22 11.85
C PHE A 80 27.56 1.73 10.38
N ASN A 81 27.04 2.95 10.17
CA ASN A 81 26.84 3.54 8.85
C ASN A 81 25.98 2.67 7.91
N GLY A 82 25.00 1.98 8.48
CA GLY A 82 24.13 1.06 7.76
C GLY A 82 23.36 1.75 6.63
N ARG A 83 23.18 0.99 5.54
CA ARG A 83 22.42 1.40 4.35
C ARG A 83 21.45 0.29 3.96
N TYR A 84 20.20 0.65 3.84
CA TYR A 84 19.14 -0.24 3.36
C TYR A 84 18.73 0.16 1.95
N SER A 85 18.61 -0.82 1.07
CA SER A 85 18.03 -0.65 -0.26
C SER A 85 17.01 -1.74 -0.55
N SER A 86 15.95 -1.38 -1.26
CA SER A 86 14.89 -2.31 -1.64
C SER A 86 14.29 -1.93 -2.99
N TYR A 87 14.10 -2.93 -3.84
CA TYR A 87 13.25 -2.89 -5.02
C TYR A 87 12.07 -3.83 -4.77
N GLY A 88 10.86 -3.37 -5.01
CA GLY A 88 9.65 -4.17 -4.90
C GLY A 88 8.89 -4.16 -6.21
N VAL A 89 8.33 -5.29 -6.60
CA VAL A 89 7.36 -5.43 -7.69
C VAL A 89 6.13 -6.12 -7.13
N PHE A 90 4.96 -5.53 -7.36
CA PHE A 90 3.68 -6.09 -6.92
C PHE A 90 2.81 -6.31 -8.15
N LEU A 91 2.26 -7.50 -8.27
CA LEU A 91 1.18 -7.80 -9.19
C LEU A 91 -0.12 -7.89 -8.38
N ASP A 92 -1.02 -6.95 -8.60
CA ASP A 92 -2.35 -6.92 -8.01
C ASP A 92 -3.38 -7.28 -9.07
N LEU A 93 -4.27 -8.21 -8.75
CA LEU A 93 -5.33 -8.67 -9.62
C LEU A 93 -6.66 -8.59 -8.90
N SER A 94 -7.72 -8.18 -9.58
CA SER A 94 -9.09 -8.17 -9.07
C SER A 94 -10.08 -8.53 -10.16
N TYR A 95 -11.11 -9.30 -9.79
CA TYR A 95 -12.18 -9.72 -10.69
C TYR A 95 -13.54 -9.55 -10.03
N GLY A 96 -14.48 -8.95 -10.76
CA GLY A 96 -15.87 -8.80 -10.36
C GLY A 96 -16.68 -10.07 -10.67
N LEU A 97 -16.89 -10.93 -9.68
CA LEU A 97 -17.77 -12.10 -9.79
C LEU A 97 -19.22 -11.67 -9.99
N THR A 98 -19.63 -10.66 -9.24
CA THR A 98 -20.92 -9.99 -9.38
C THR A 98 -20.70 -8.47 -9.28
N GLY A 99 -21.77 -7.67 -9.41
CA GLY A 99 -21.65 -6.21 -9.23
C GLY A 99 -21.32 -5.78 -7.77
N TRP A 100 -21.42 -6.70 -6.81
CA TRP A 100 -21.21 -6.45 -5.38
C TRP A 100 -20.13 -7.34 -4.75
N LEU A 101 -19.61 -8.34 -5.45
CA LEU A 101 -18.60 -9.29 -4.97
C LEU A 101 -17.39 -9.28 -5.89
N ASN A 102 -16.22 -8.97 -5.31
CA ASN A 102 -14.92 -9.08 -5.95
C ASN A 102 -14.05 -10.13 -5.27
N VAL A 103 -13.23 -10.81 -6.07
CA VAL A 103 -12.09 -11.60 -5.61
C VAL A 103 -10.81 -11.01 -6.19
N GLY A 104 -9.69 -11.24 -5.52
CA GLY A 104 -8.42 -10.73 -5.99
C GLY A 104 -7.24 -11.50 -5.45
N ALA A 105 -6.07 -11.19 -5.98
CA ALA A 105 -4.80 -11.74 -5.54
C ALA A 105 -3.70 -10.67 -5.63
N GLN A 106 -2.71 -10.77 -4.75
CA GLN A 106 -1.50 -9.98 -4.78
C GLN A 106 -0.29 -10.91 -4.71
N VAL A 107 0.65 -10.70 -5.63
CA VAL A 107 1.92 -11.43 -5.69
C VAL A 107 3.06 -10.42 -5.58
N PRO A 108 3.74 -10.32 -4.44
CA PRO A 108 4.86 -9.41 -4.25
C PRO A 108 6.20 -10.11 -4.53
N TYR A 109 7.13 -9.35 -5.10
CA TYR A 109 8.53 -9.72 -5.26
C TYR A 109 9.42 -8.63 -4.70
N PHE A 110 10.49 -9.00 -4.02
CA PHE A 110 11.46 -8.06 -3.48
C PHE A 110 12.89 -8.46 -3.79
N ASP A 111 13.71 -7.43 -3.98
CA ASP A 111 15.16 -7.48 -3.97
C ASP A 111 15.62 -6.46 -2.92
N GLN A 112 16.12 -6.94 -1.79
CA GLN A 112 16.54 -6.13 -0.65
C GLN A 112 17.99 -6.39 -0.32
N ASN A 113 18.68 -5.33 0.10
CA ASN A 113 20.05 -5.42 0.61
C ASN A 113 20.21 -4.48 1.81
N PHE A 114 21.00 -4.94 2.79
CA PHE A 114 21.47 -4.12 3.88
C PHE A 114 23.00 -4.27 3.96
N SER A 115 23.72 -3.16 4.09
CA SER A 115 25.16 -3.12 4.24
C SER A 115 25.56 -2.14 5.33
N ASP A 116 26.63 -2.41 6.06
CA ASP A 116 27.22 -1.51 7.03
C ASP A 116 28.73 -1.73 7.18
N SER A 117 29.39 -0.99 8.05
CA SER A 117 30.84 -1.11 8.26
C SER A 117 31.29 -2.44 8.92
N GLN A 118 30.35 -3.28 9.30
CA GLN A 118 30.61 -4.60 9.88
C GLN A 118 30.39 -5.76 8.90
N ASP A 119 30.12 -5.48 7.61
CA ASP A 119 29.88 -6.54 6.59
C ASP A 119 30.96 -7.61 6.55
N ALA A 120 32.22 -7.24 6.78
CA ALA A 120 33.35 -8.17 6.80
C ALA A 120 33.28 -9.26 7.89
N PHE A 121 32.45 -9.08 8.93
CA PHE A 121 32.25 -10.05 10.00
C PHE A 121 31.11 -11.03 9.73
N PHE A 122 30.32 -10.82 8.67
CA PHE A 122 29.23 -11.71 8.29
C PHE A 122 29.70 -12.70 7.24
N LEU A 123 29.45 -13.99 7.46
CA LEU A 123 29.79 -15.06 6.52
C LEU A 123 28.86 -15.12 5.31
N GLU A 124 27.68 -14.49 5.41
CA GLU A 124 26.66 -14.51 4.37
C GLU A 124 26.27 -13.09 3.95
N ASP A 125 25.97 -12.94 2.66
CA ASP A 125 25.36 -11.71 2.12
C ASP A 125 24.03 -11.40 2.86
N ARG A 126 23.90 -10.16 3.33
CA ARG A 126 22.70 -9.63 3.97
C ARG A 126 21.65 -9.17 2.97
N GLY A 127 21.70 -9.66 1.74
CA GLY A 127 20.70 -9.48 0.70
C GLY A 127 19.66 -10.61 0.68
N GLN A 128 18.47 -10.27 0.18
CA GLN A 128 17.44 -11.26 -0.12
C GLN A 128 16.67 -10.87 -1.37
N ARG A 129 16.66 -11.78 -2.35
CA ARG A 129 15.92 -11.63 -3.61
C ARG A 129 14.97 -12.81 -3.74
N THR A 130 13.64 -12.57 -3.65
CA THR A 130 12.65 -13.65 -3.69
C THR A 130 11.23 -13.12 -3.87
N LEU A 131 10.33 -14.00 -4.30
CA LEU A 131 8.88 -13.79 -4.12
C LEU A 131 8.56 -13.77 -2.62
N SER A 132 7.67 -12.86 -2.23
CA SER A 132 7.11 -12.81 -0.87
C SER A 132 5.85 -13.68 -0.75
N ASP A 133 5.14 -13.52 0.36
CA ASP A 133 3.94 -14.28 0.63
C ASP A 133 2.76 -13.80 -0.22
N VAL A 134 2.11 -14.72 -0.93
CA VAL A 134 0.95 -14.43 -1.78
C VAL A 134 -0.28 -14.16 -0.91
N ARG A 135 -1.10 -13.20 -1.33
CA ARG A 135 -2.33 -12.81 -0.64
C ARG A 135 -3.54 -12.98 -1.56
N GLY A 136 -4.53 -13.72 -1.11
CA GLY A 136 -5.87 -13.77 -1.71
C GLY A 136 -6.82 -12.80 -1.00
N THR A 137 -7.75 -12.18 -1.73
CA THR A 137 -8.69 -11.19 -1.17
C THR A 137 -10.12 -11.47 -1.62
N VAL A 138 -11.07 -11.12 -0.78
CA VAL A 138 -12.50 -11.09 -1.10
C VAL A 138 -13.08 -9.77 -0.59
N LYS A 139 -13.96 -9.13 -1.36
CA LYS A 139 -14.63 -7.89 -1.01
C LYS A 139 -16.11 -7.96 -1.38
N VAL A 140 -16.96 -7.57 -0.43
CA VAL A 140 -18.41 -7.51 -0.56
C VAL A 140 -18.85 -6.06 -0.38
N ARG A 141 -19.48 -5.47 -1.39
CA ARG A 141 -20.10 -4.15 -1.28
C ARG A 141 -21.47 -4.28 -0.65
N LEU A 142 -21.69 -3.61 0.47
CA LEU A 142 -22.96 -3.61 1.22
C LEU A 142 -23.88 -2.49 0.78
N THR A 143 -23.33 -1.29 0.51
CA THR A 143 -24.09 -0.11 0.03
C THR A 143 -23.41 0.53 -1.18
N ALA A 144 -24.20 1.28 -1.96
CA ALA A 144 -23.69 1.98 -3.15
C ALA A 144 -23.93 3.49 -3.12
N ARG A 145 -24.84 3.98 -2.31
CA ARG A 145 -25.22 5.40 -2.18
C ARG A 145 -25.79 5.68 -0.79
N PRO A 146 -25.62 6.90 -0.23
CA PRO A 146 -24.76 7.99 -0.70
C PRO A 146 -23.26 7.72 -0.50
N ILE A 147 -22.93 6.78 0.39
CA ILE A 147 -21.58 6.30 0.68
C ILE A 147 -21.51 4.83 0.23
N VAL A 148 -20.46 4.49 -0.51
CA VAL A 148 -20.14 3.10 -0.79
C VAL A 148 -19.51 2.51 0.46
N PHE A 149 -20.13 1.48 1.02
CA PHE A 149 -19.57 0.74 2.15
C PHE A 149 -19.34 -0.71 1.75
N SER A 150 -18.15 -1.21 2.02
CA SER A 150 -17.75 -2.58 1.72
C SER A 150 -17.04 -3.21 2.91
N VAL A 151 -17.17 -4.51 3.02
CA VAL A 151 -16.38 -5.32 3.94
C VAL A 151 -15.54 -6.30 3.14
N GLY A 152 -14.40 -6.67 3.66
CA GLY A 152 -13.49 -7.58 2.98
C GLY A 152 -12.75 -8.47 3.94
N GLY A 153 -12.15 -9.50 3.37
CA GLY A 153 -11.21 -10.36 4.03
C GLY A 153 -10.04 -10.68 3.11
N ALA A 154 -8.90 -10.99 3.69
CA ALA A 154 -7.76 -11.50 2.96
C ALA A 154 -7.07 -12.60 3.74
N ALA A 155 -6.43 -13.51 3.02
CA ALA A 155 -5.54 -14.51 3.58
C ALA A 155 -4.19 -14.42 2.87
N LYS A 156 -3.13 -14.21 3.65
CA LYS A 156 -1.74 -14.25 3.19
C LYS A 156 -1.17 -15.63 3.50
N ALA A 157 -0.78 -16.38 2.47
CA ALA A 157 -0.17 -17.69 2.60
C ALA A 157 1.37 -17.58 2.66
N PRO A 158 2.07 -18.37 3.49
CA PRO A 158 3.53 -18.37 3.61
C PRO A 158 4.20 -19.07 2.41
N THR A 159 4.07 -18.49 1.23
CA THR A 159 4.61 -19.02 -0.04
C THR A 159 6.05 -18.59 -0.29
N GLY A 160 6.48 -17.49 0.33
CA GLY A 160 7.84 -16.98 0.23
C GLY A 160 8.83 -17.71 1.15
N LYS A 161 10.12 -17.60 0.83
CA LYS A 161 11.17 -18.14 1.70
C LYS A 161 11.40 -17.21 2.88
N PHE A 162 10.98 -17.61 4.07
CA PHE A 162 11.31 -16.90 5.29
C PHE A 162 12.80 -17.01 5.59
N ARG A 163 13.45 -15.86 5.76
CA ARG A 163 14.83 -15.74 6.27
C ARG A 163 14.90 -14.54 7.18
N ASN A 164 15.31 -14.76 8.41
CA ASN A 164 15.61 -13.69 9.35
C ASN A 164 17.10 -13.40 9.28
N ARG A 165 17.48 -12.23 8.79
CA ARG A 165 18.88 -11.77 8.67
C ARG A 165 19.04 -10.43 9.35
N ASP A 166 20.18 -10.21 9.98
CA ASP A 166 20.48 -8.94 10.65
C ASP A 166 20.40 -7.74 9.69
N GLY A 167 19.74 -6.69 10.14
CA GLY A 167 19.59 -5.44 9.40
C GLY A 167 18.58 -5.47 8.26
N LEU A 168 18.01 -6.64 7.92
CA LEU A 168 16.99 -6.76 6.89
C LEU A 168 15.58 -6.93 7.48
N ILE A 169 14.61 -6.28 6.86
CA ILE A 169 13.21 -6.65 7.01
C ILE A 169 12.99 -7.95 6.23
N THR A 170 12.35 -8.92 6.86
CA THR A 170 12.04 -10.19 6.21
C THR A 170 11.15 -9.96 4.98
N VAL A 171 11.53 -10.53 3.83
CA VAL A 171 10.73 -10.45 2.59
C VAL A 171 9.45 -11.28 2.71
N ALA A 172 9.55 -12.44 3.35
CA ALA A 172 8.43 -13.32 3.66
C ALA A 172 8.38 -13.54 5.18
N ASP A 173 7.17 -13.61 5.74
CA ASP A 173 6.99 -13.74 7.19
C ASP A 173 6.97 -15.20 7.66
N GLY A 174 6.74 -16.16 6.75
CA GLY A 174 6.72 -17.60 7.06
C GLY A 174 5.51 -18.07 7.89
N GLN A 175 4.47 -17.25 8.01
CA GLN A 175 3.21 -17.62 8.65
C GLN A 175 1.99 -17.14 7.85
N TRP A 176 0.83 -17.69 8.17
CA TRP A 176 -0.46 -17.20 7.70
C TRP A 176 -0.84 -15.89 8.40
N ASP A 177 -1.36 -14.93 7.63
CA ASP A 177 -2.04 -13.76 8.17
C ASP A 177 -3.47 -13.74 7.61
N LEU A 178 -4.44 -13.36 8.46
CA LEU A 178 -5.84 -13.19 8.09
C LEU A 178 -6.23 -11.73 8.32
N ASP A 179 -6.74 -11.06 7.29
CA ASP A 179 -7.19 -9.67 7.38
C ASP A 179 -8.72 -9.59 7.38
N LEU A 180 -9.26 -8.73 8.23
CA LEU A 180 -10.63 -8.24 8.19
C LEU A 180 -10.59 -6.76 7.83
N LEU A 181 -11.43 -6.32 6.88
CA LEU A 181 -11.39 -4.98 6.32
C LEU A 181 -12.78 -4.36 6.30
N ALA A 182 -12.89 -3.11 6.72
CA ALA A 182 -14.04 -2.23 6.51
C ALA A 182 -13.59 -1.05 5.65
N GLN A 183 -14.37 -0.73 4.63
CA GLN A 183 -14.02 0.28 3.62
C GLN A 183 -15.21 1.19 3.37
N ALA A 184 -14.99 2.49 3.35
CA ALA A 184 -15.99 3.50 3.03
C ALA A 184 -15.46 4.46 1.97
N GLY A 185 -16.27 4.75 0.95
CA GLY A 185 -15.87 5.64 -0.14
C GLY A 185 -17.02 6.53 -0.59
N ARG A 186 -16.70 7.74 -1.01
CA ARG A 186 -17.66 8.71 -1.54
C ARG A 186 -17.10 9.42 -2.76
N SER A 187 -17.92 9.52 -3.81
CA SER A 187 -17.69 10.43 -4.93
C SER A 187 -18.47 11.71 -4.68
N PHE A 188 -17.85 12.85 -4.94
CA PHE A 188 -18.43 14.20 -4.68
C PHE A 188 -19.04 14.82 -5.94
N TRP A 189 -19.44 13.99 -6.92
CA TRP A 189 -20.09 14.50 -8.13
C TRP A 189 -21.14 15.60 -7.83
N PRO A 190 -21.14 16.75 -8.56
CA PRO A 190 -20.44 17.04 -9.83
C PRO A 190 -18.98 17.50 -9.66
N VAL A 191 -18.46 17.67 -8.45
CA VAL A 191 -17.03 17.89 -8.23
C VAL A 191 -16.30 16.60 -8.59
N PRO A 192 -15.29 16.66 -9.51
CA PRO A 192 -14.59 15.47 -9.99
C PRO A 192 -13.58 14.96 -8.95
N ALA A 193 -14.06 14.68 -7.75
CA ALA A 193 -13.28 14.29 -6.58
C ALA A 193 -13.90 13.07 -5.89
N TYR A 194 -13.06 12.34 -5.16
CA TYR A 194 -13.48 11.25 -4.28
C TYR A 194 -12.68 11.24 -2.98
N ALA A 195 -13.21 10.58 -1.99
CA ALA A 195 -12.48 10.18 -0.78
C ALA A 195 -12.80 8.73 -0.45
N ASN A 196 -11.82 8.05 0.16
CA ASN A 196 -11.91 6.66 0.60
C ASN A 196 -11.18 6.48 1.93
N VAL A 197 -11.74 5.65 2.80
CA VAL A 197 -11.14 5.26 4.08
C VAL A 197 -11.28 3.76 4.24
N ASP A 198 -10.17 3.11 4.58
CA ASP A 198 -10.10 1.68 4.88
C ASP A 198 -9.53 1.49 6.28
N ILE A 199 -10.15 0.61 7.06
CA ILE A 199 -9.64 0.18 8.36
C ILE A 199 -9.62 -1.34 8.35
N GLY A 200 -8.51 -1.91 8.79
CA GLY A 200 -8.33 -3.35 8.83
C GLY A 200 -7.72 -3.83 10.14
N TYR A 201 -8.04 -5.06 10.48
CA TYR A 201 -7.38 -5.81 11.54
C TYR A 201 -6.78 -7.08 10.97
N ARG A 202 -5.47 -7.24 11.17
CA ARG A 202 -4.69 -8.39 10.73
C ARG A 202 -4.35 -9.27 11.90
N ILE A 203 -4.89 -10.48 11.88
CA ILE A 203 -4.53 -11.57 12.78
C ILE A 203 -3.31 -12.26 12.17
N ARG A 204 -2.19 -12.27 12.88
CA ARG A 204 -0.94 -12.85 12.43
C ARG A 204 -0.69 -14.16 13.18
N LEU A 205 -0.75 -15.29 12.46
CA LEU A 205 -0.55 -16.58 13.08
C LEU A 205 0.94 -16.80 13.40
N LYS A 206 1.20 -17.67 14.35
CA LYS A 206 2.54 -18.03 14.79
C LYS A 206 3.38 -18.64 13.66
N ASN A 207 4.59 -18.11 13.46
CA ASN A 207 5.60 -18.78 12.64
C ASN A 207 6.22 -19.93 13.45
N ARG A 208 5.81 -21.16 13.10
CA ARG A 208 6.23 -22.38 13.83
C ARG A 208 7.69 -22.75 13.59
N ALA A 209 8.29 -22.31 12.46
CA ALA A 209 9.67 -22.66 12.13
C ALA A 209 10.69 -22.02 13.08
N VAL A 210 10.35 -20.85 13.63
CA VAL A 210 11.22 -20.07 14.53
C VAL A 210 10.55 -19.75 15.87
N ASP A 211 9.43 -20.39 16.15
CA ASP A 211 8.62 -20.22 17.38
C ASP A 211 8.33 -18.74 17.70
N ARG A 212 7.95 -17.97 16.66
CA ARG A 212 7.67 -16.55 16.76
C ARG A 212 6.19 -16.26 16.51
N ASP A 213 5.57 -15.53 17.43
CA ASP A 213 4.25 -14.92 17.30
C ASP A 213 4.46 -13.42 17.04
N PRO A 214 4.21 -12.93 15.83
CA PRO A 214 4.60 -11.58 15.41
C PRO A 214 3.69 -10.46 15.96
N GLY A 215 2.64 -10.80 16.67
CA GLY A 215 1.64 -9.84 17.15
C GLY A 215 0.73 -9.31 16.04
N ASP A 216 -0.53 -9.09 16.38
CA ASP A 216 -1.54 -8.58 15.46
C ASP A 216 -1.32 -7.11 15.10
N GLU A 217 -1.93 -6.69 13.99
CA GLU A 217 -1.76 -5.34 13.43
C GLU A 217 -3.10 -4.69 13.09
N TRP A 218 -3.26 -3.42 13.42
CA TRP A 218 -4.23 -2.55 12.80
C TRP A 218 -3.62 -1.95 11.52
N THR A 219 -4.41 -1.91 10.45
CA THR A 219 -4.05 -1.23 9.20
C THR A 219 -5.07 -0.14 8.91
N PHE A 220 -4.62 0.95 8.32
CA PHE A 220 -5.51 2.04 7.92
C PHE A 220 -5.03 2.66 6.62
N THR A 221 -5.98 3.16 5.84
CA THR A 221 -5.73 3.97 4.65
C THR A 221 -6.79 5.06 4.58
N ALA A 222 -6.39 6.27 4.27
CA ALA A 222 -7.27 7.36 3.89
C ALA A 222 -6.73 7.97 2.59
N GLU A 223 -7.55 8.05 1.58
CA GLU A 223 -7.16 8.53 0.25
C GLU A 223 -8.18 9.53 -0.27
N THR A 224 -7.70 10.58 -0.91
CA THR A 224 -8.52 11.50 -1.69
C THR A 224 -7.87 11.74 -3.05
N GLY A 225 -8.70 11.94 -4.06
CA GLY A 225 -8.23 12.23 -5.40
C GLY A 225 -9.15 13.22 -6.12
N VAL A 226 -8.55 14.01 -7.01
CA VAL A 226 -9.22 15.02 -7.82
C VAL A 226 -8.78 14.87 -9.28
N HIS A 227 -9.72 14.75 -10.19
CA HIS A 227 -9.44 14.82 -11.63
C HIS A 227 -9.22 16.28 -12.02
N VAL A 228 -7.94 16.68 -12.17
CA VAL A 228 -7.55 18.00 -12.67
C VAL A 228 -7.72 18.12 -14.20
N HIS A 229 -7.82 16.98 -14.88
CA HIS A 229 -8.15 16.84 -16.29
C HIS A 229 -8.89 15.49 -16.47
N PRO A 230 -9.75 15.29 -17.49
CA PRO A 230 -10.47 14.03 -17.70
C PRO A 230 -9.59 12.76 -17.72
N LYS A 231 -8.30 12.90 -18.03
CA LYS A 231 -7.31 11.81 -18.05
C LYS A 231 -6.17 11.98 -17.03
N VAL A 232 -6.26 12.95 -16.11
CA VAL A 232 -5.23 13.18 -15.09
C VAL A 232 -5.90 13.24 -13.73
N LEU A 233 -5.59 12.28 -12.90
CA LEU A 233 -6.02 12.20 -11.50
C LEU A 233 -4.82 12.49 -10.60
N THR A 234 -4.95 13.49 -9.74
CA THR A 234 -4.02 13.71 -8.63
C THR A 234 -4.61 13.11 -7.37
N MET A 235 -3.79 12.45 -6.58
CA MET A 235 -4.24 11.80 -5.36
C MET A 235 -3.23 11.94 -4.23
N VAL A 236 -3.75 11.92 -3.02
CA VAL A 236 -2.94 11.86 -1.79
C VAL A 236 -3.52 10.77 -0.91
N LYS A 237 -2.63 9.91 -0.42
CA LYS A 237 -2.97 8.81 0.46
C LYS A 237 -2.15 8.89 1.74
N VAL A 238 -2.81 8.69 2.88
CA VAL A 238 -2.17 8.39 4.17
C VAL A 238 -2.49 6.95 4.50
N GLU A 239 -1.47 6.17 4.80
CA GLU A 239 -1.65 4.76 5.12
C GLU A 239 -0.67 4.32 6.20
N GLY A 240 -1.03 3.29 6.95
CA GLY A 240 -0.12 2.81 7.98
C GLY A 240 -0.52 1.48 8.61
N ILE A 241 0.43 1.04 9.44
CA ILE A 241 0.33 -0.18 10.24
C ILE A 241 0.63 0.18 11.68
N GLN A 242 -0.18 -0.35 12.62
CA GLN A 242 0.02 -0.25 14.06
C GLN A 242 0.01 -1.66 14.64
N GLY A 243 1.21 -2.26 14.74
CA GLY A 243 1.41 -3.59 15.26
C GLY A 243 1.48 -3.64 16.78
N ARG A 244 1.26 -4.82 17.34
CA ARG A 244 1.54 -5.18 18.73
C ARG A 244 2.94 -5.80 18.84
N SER A 245 3.47 -5.86 20.04
CA SER A 245 4.76 -6.50 20.31
C SER A 245 4.70 -7.99 19.99
N ALA A 246 5.76 -8.51 19.39
CA ALA A 246 5.91 -9.92 19.11
C ALA A 246 6.29 -10.74 20.36
N ARG A 247 6.07 -12.05 20.29
CA ARG A 247 6.63 -13.02 21.23
C ARG A 247 7.58 -13.96 20.49
N SER A 248 8.68 -14.32 21.08
CA SER A 248 9.60 -15.34 20.58
C SER A 248 9.89 -16.33 21.67
N LEU A 249 9.79 -17.62 21.39
CA LEU A 249 9.94 -18.69 22.37
C LEU A 249 9.06 -18.46 23.62
N GLY A 250 7.84 -17.92 23.44
CA GLY A 250 6.90 -17.59 24.51
C GLY A 250 7.19 -16.28 25.27
N VAL A 251 8.36 -15.66 25.07
CA VAL A 251 8.75 -14.41 25.75
C VAL A 251 8.31 -13.19 24.95
N LEU A 252 7.66 -12.23 25.60
CA LEU A 252 7.28 -10.96 24.98
C LEU A 252 8.53 -10.12 24.69
N ILE A 253 8.65 -9.60 23.46
CA ILE A 253 9.73 -8.73 23.03
C ILE A 253 9.16 -7.34 22.74
N PRO A 254 9.21 -6.39 23.68
CA PRO A 254 8.59 -5.07 23.53
C PRO A 254 9.19 -4.22 22.40
N SER A 255 10.43 -4.50 22.01
CA SER A 255 11.12 -3.83 20.90
C SER A 255 10.72 -4.37 19.52
N ASP A 256 10.25 -5.61 19.44
CA ASP A 256 9.79 -6.23 18.18
C ASP A 256 8.34 -5.85 17.91
N ILE A 257 8.15 -4.59 17.56
CA ILE A 257 6.86 -3.97 17.22
C ILE A 257 6.98 -3.29 15.86
N ARG A 258 6.02 -3.49 14.99
CA ARG A 258 5.98 -2.89 13.65
C ARG A 258 4.99 -1.73 13.63
N ARG A 259 5.48 -0.51 13.44
CA ARG A 259 4.65 0.68 13.25
C ARG A 259 5.21 1.53 12.14
N ILE A 260 4.35 2.01 11.27
CA ILE A 260 4.73 2.94 10.21
C ILE A 260 3.51 3.68 9.71
N THR A 261 3.69 4.96 9.41
CA THR A 261 2.71 5.80 8.71
C THR A 261 3.38 6.47 7.53
N TYR A 262 2.73 6.43 6.39
CA TYR A 262 3.19 7.04 5.15
C TYR A 262 2.23 8.09 4.64
N LEU A 263 2.76 9.11 3.99
CA LEU A 263 2.08 10.04 3.11
C LEU A 263 2.50 9.73 1.67
N SER A 264 1.54 9.54 0.78
CA SER A 264 1.78 9.08 -0.58
C SER A 264 1.06 9.98 -1.61
N PRO A 265 1.64 11.14 -1.99
CA PRO A 265 1.16 11.89 -3.14
C PRO A 265 1.49 11.13 -4.43
N ALA A 266 0.54 11.12 -5.38
CA ALA A 266 0.70 10.47 -6.66
C ALA A 266 -0.14 11.16 -7.76
N VAL A 267 0.25 10.91 -9.01
CA VAL A 267 -0.48 11.30 -10.21
C VAL A 267 -0.72 10.07 -11.06
N MET A 268 -1.94 9.91 -11.56
CA MET A 268 -2.30 8.87 -12.49
C MET A 268 -2.77 9.50 -13.81
N VAL A 269 -2.30 8.96 -14.92
CA VAL A 269 -2.68 9.37 -16.29
C VAL A 269 -3.35 8.20 -16.99
N GLY A 270 -4.51 8.44 -17.57
CA GLY A 270 -5.36 7.46 -18.24
C GLY A 270 -6.82 7.57 -17.79
N PRO A 271 -7.69 6.61 -18.20
CA PRO A 271 -7.34 5.45 -19.01
C PRO A 271 -7.20 5.79 -20.51
N PHE A 272 -6.30 5.05 -21.17
CA PHE A 272 -6.18 4.97 -22.62
C PHE A 272 -6.46 3.52 -23.02
N ALA A 273 -7.61 3.25 -23.63
CA ALA A 273 -8.06 1.88 -23.93
C ALA A 273 -7.99 0.93 -22.71
N GLY A 274 -8.35 1.43 -21.51
CA GLY A 274 -8.30 0.67 -20.26
C GLY A 274 -6.95 0.72 -19.51
N LEU A 275 -5.87 1.20 -20.14
CA LEU A 275 -4.54 1.29 -19.54
C LEU A 275 -4.34 2.64 -18.85
N SER A 276 -3.80 2.63 -17.64
CA SER A 276 -3.41 3.83 -16.89
C SER A 276 -2.01 3.67 -16.32
N ALA A 277 -1.27 4.79 -16.25
CA ALA A 277 0.05 4.87 -15.63
C ALA A 277 0.00 5.76 -14.37
N GLU A 278 0.72 5.39 -13.34
CA GLU A 278 0.78 6.11 -12.07
C GLU A 278 2.24 6.33 -11.66
N ALA A 279 2.52 7.49 -11.10
CA ALA A 279 3.79 7.79 -10.46
C ALA A 279 3.58 8.57 -9.16
N GLY A 280 4.38 8.28 -8.16
CA GLY A 280 4.27 8.92 -6.86
C GLY A 280 5.48 8.71 -5.97
N VAL A 281 5.41 9.31 -4.79
CA VAL A 281 6.41 9.15 -3.73
C VAL A 281 5.70 8.78 -2.45
N ARG A 282 6.18 7.76 -1.76
CA ARG A 282 5.72 7.33 -0.45
C ARG A 282 6.71 7.82 0.59
N ILE A 283 6.30 8.72 1.48
CA ILE A 283 7.13 9.41 2.46
C ILE A 283 6.76 8.88 3.84
N SER A 284 7.71 8.30 4.56
CA SER A 284 7.48 7.90 5.95
C SER A 284 7.37 9.13 6.85
N LEU A 285 6.29 9.24 7.63
CA LEU A 285 6.03 10.33 8.56
C LEU A 285 6.52 10.00 9.97
N ASN A 286 6.23 8.80 10.43
CA ASN A 286 6.64 8.25 11.71
C ASN A 286 6.68 6.73 11.63
N GLY A 287 7.33 6.10 12.59
CA GLY A 287 7.41 4.65 12.61
C GLY A 287 8.09 4.09 13.84
N ARG A 288 8.25 2.77 13.88
CA ARG A 288 9.10 2.03 14.80
C ARG A 288 9.49 0.73 14.15
N ASN A 289 10.78 0.40 14.19
CA ASN A 289 11.37 -0.79 13.59
C ASN A 289 11.11 -0.87 12.05
N TYR A 290 11.33 0.25 11.37
CA TYR A 290 11.16 0.39 9.92
C TYR A 290 12.21 1.33 9.31
N PRO A 291 12.64 1.10 8.04
CA PRO A 291 13.42 2.07 7.29
C PRO A 291 12.67 3.39 7.16
N ALA A 292 13.34 4.49 7.44
CA ALA A 292 12.81 5.83 7.27
C ALA A 292 13.12 6.39 5.87
N GLY A 293 12.39 7.43 5.44
CA GLY A 293 12.71 8.17 4.23
C GLY A 293 11.63 8.10 3.16
N LYS A 294 12.08 8.18 1.91
CA LYS A 294 11.22 8.25 0.73
C LYS A 294 11.32 6.97 -0.09
N MET A 295 10.21 6.56 -0.68
CA MET A 295 10.11 5.44 -1.59
C MET A 295 9.44 5.94 -2.87
N PHE A 296 10.10 5.76 -4.02
CA PHE A 296 9.51 6.06 -5.33
C PHE A 296 8.62 4.91 -5.75
N VAL A 297 7.46 5.25 -6.31
CA VAL A 297 6.45 4.31 -6.75
C VAL A 297 6.06 4.64 -8.19
N ALA A 298 6.01 3.63 -9.05
CA ALA A 298 5.47 3.72 -10.39
C ALA A 298 4.56 2.52 -10.65
N GLY A 299 3.47 2.71 -11.36
CA GLY A 299 2.51 1.64 -11.62
C GLY A 299 1.91 1.71 -13.01
N LEU A 300 1.61 0.55 -13.57
CA LEU A 300 0.79 0.39 -14.76
C LEU A 300 -0.41 -0.46 -14.40
N SER A 301 -1.61 0.01 -14.72
CA SER A 301 -2.85 -0.71 -14.47
C SER A 301 -3.70 -0.82 -15.73
N TYR A 302 -4.41 -1.92 -15.84
CA TYR A 302 -5.36 -2.18 -16.90
C TYR A 302 -6.72 -2.56 -16.30
N ALA A 303 -7.78 -1.99 -16.83
CA ALA A 303 -9.16 -2.32 -16.50
C ALA A 303 -9.93 -2.67 -17.79
N GLY A 304 -10.61 -3.80 -17.78
CA GLY A 304 -11.36 -4.27 -18.94
C GLY A 304 -12.44 -5.27 -18.59
N LYS A 305 -13.21 -5.67 -19.59
CA LYS A 305 -14.17 -6.77 -19.51
C LYS A 305 -13.55 -7.99 -20.19
N ILE A 306 -13.64 -9.14 -19.57
CA ILE A 306 -13.08 -10.39 -20.13
C ILE A 306 -14.11 -11.07 -21.06
N PHE A 307 -15.40 -10.94 -20.74
CA PHE A 307 -16.52 -11.53 -21.52
C PHE A 307 -17.74 -10.60 -21.52
#